data_4dfa969dd40b642f32cca9642568fcdb
#
_entry.id   4dfa969dd40b642f32cca9642568fcdb
#
_cell.length_a   1.000
_cell.length_b   1.000
_cell.length_c   1.000
_cell.angle_alpha   90.00
_cell.angle_beta   90.00
_cell.angle_gamma   90.00
#
_symmetry.space_group_name_H-M   'P 1'
#
loop_
_entity.id
_entity.type
_entity.pdbx_description
1 polymer ?
#
loop_
_entity_poly.entity_id
_entity_poly.type
_entity_poly.pdbx_seq_one_letter_code
_entity_poly.pdbx_strand_id
1 'polypeptide(L)'
;LIIGILTSLFCSIFITRLLIEGVVNKWGKISFSRKWSENLMGNAHFDFLGKSKISYIVMIVVLAVSCVSFAVRGLNMGAEFTGGRAYVIRFDRPVQAEEVRMKLQDVFSGYEDAANVSFEVKQYGNENQMRIVTQYKYDDTSDEATSEVDRILYDALHGLYGYPITFENFRNTQNDINGILTADKIGPSIAKDMTWGAIWSVLFSLIAIGLYISLRFKKWQYATGATTALAFNALVVIGVFSLCYGWLPFNLEVNQAFIAAILTIIGYTINDTVVVFDRIREYLVLYPKRDLRENVNNALNATLSRTINTSGTTLVTLLAILFFGGETIRGFIFALALGVVVGTLSTLFVATPIAYGLMKREGLGKK
;
A
#
# COMPACT_ATOMS: atom_id res chain seq x y z
N LEU A 1 -8.75 14.21 -0.20
CA LEU A 1 -8.52 13.46 -1.44
C LEU A 1 -9.23 14.10 -2.63
N ILE A 2 -10.56 14.32 -2.57
CA ILE A 2 -11.36 14.93 -3.65
C ILE A 2 -10.84 16.32 -4.01
N ILE A 3 -10.59 17.19 -3.03
CA ILE A 3 -10.01 18.52 -3.23
C ILE A 3 -8.66 18.42 -3.94
N GLY A 4 -7.78 17.49 -3.52
CA GLY A 4 -6.48 17.27 -4.14
C GLY A 4 -6.59 16.85 -5.62
N ILE A 5 -7.55 15.99 -5.97
CA ILE A 5 -7.80 15.58 -7.36
C ILE A 5 -8.27 16.77 -8.19
N LEU A 6 -9.24 17.54 -7.70
CA LEU A 6 -9.78 18.71 -8.41
C LEU A 6 -8.71 19.80 -8.61
N THR A 7 -7.92 20.09 -7.59
CA THR A 7 -6.81 21.07 -7.70
C THR A 7 -5.71 20.59 -8.65
N SER A 8 -5.37 19.28 -8.60
CA SER A 8 -4.39 18.71 -9.54
C SER A 8 -4.87 18.78 -11.00
N LEU A 9 -6.14 18.47 -11.26
CA LEU A 9 -6.73 18.62 -12.60
C LEU A 9 -6.70 20.07 -13.06
N PHE A 10 -7.09 21.01 -12.21
CA PHE A 10 -7.04 22.43 -12.52
C PHE A 10 -5.62 22.89 -12.81
N CYS A 11 -4.66 22.54 -11.97
CA CYS A 11 -3.25 22.92 -12.16
C CYS A 11 -2.65 22.30 -13.43
N SER A 12 -2.89 21.03 -13.67
CA SER A 12 -2.31 20.31 -14.81
C SER A 12 -2.89 20.76 -16.16
N ILE A 13 -4.16 21.11 -16.22
CA ILE A 13 -4.82 21.51 -17.47
C ILE A 13 -4.69 23.04 -17.67
N PHE A 14 -5.10 23.84 -16.69
CA PHE A 14 -5.18 25.29 -16.86
C PHE A 14 -3.85 26.00 -16.60
N ILE A 15 -3.27 25.81 -15.41
CA ILE A 15 -2.06 26.54 -15.01
C ILE A 15 -0.86 26.12 -15.86
N THR A 16 -0.68 24.83 -16.09
CA THR A 16 0.43 24.33 -16.93
C THR A 16 0.30 24.85 -18.36
N ARG A 17 -0.91 24.86 -18.93
CA ARG A 17 -1.15 25.40 -20.27
C ARG A 17 -0.81 26.89 -20.35
N LEU A 18 -1.30 27.71 -19.42
CA LEU A 18 -1.01 29.16 -19.38
C LEU A 18 0.48 29.42 -19.24
N LEU A 19 1.19 28.67 -18.39
CA LEU A 19 2.64 28.82 -18.23
C LEU A 19 3.38 28.45 -19.51
N ILE A 20 3.03 27.34 -20.16
CA ILE A 20 3.66 26.90 -21.40
C ILE A 20 3.39 27.92 -22.52
N GLU A 21 2.16 28.38 -22.71
CA GLU A 21 1.80 29.38 -23.70
C GLU A 21 2.54 30.70 -23.44
N GLY A 22 2.63 31.15 -22.19
CA GLY A 22 3.39 32.36 -21.82
C GLY A 22 4.87 32.25 -22.13
N VAL A 23 5.49 31.09 -21.85
CA VAL A 23 6.91 30.85 -22.12
C VAL A 23 7.19 30.71 -23.63
N VAL A 24 6.33 30.00 -24.36
CA VAL A 24 6.44 29.84 -25.84
C VAL A 24 6.29 31.15 -26.53
N ASN A 25 5.34 32.01 -26.09
CA ASN A 25 5.14 33.33 -26.66
C ASN A 25 6.33 34.29 -26.40
N LYS A 26 7.02 34.14 -25.25
CA LYS A 26 8.14 34.97 -24.89
C LYS A 26 9.49 34.50 -25.45
N TRP A 27 9.72 33.21 -25.51
CA TRP A 27 11.03 32.61 -25.83
C TRP A 27 11.02 31.73 -27.10
N GLY A 28 9.88 31.52 -27.73
CA GLY A 28 9.72 30.87 -29.05
C GLY A 28 9.88 29.34 -29.05
N LYS A 29 10.68 28.75 -28.19
CA LYS A 29 10.89 27.30 -28.09
C LYS A 29 11.11 26.84 -26.65
N ILE A 30 10.47 25.76 -26.25
CA ILE A 30 10.71 25.08 -24.96
C ILE A 30 11.26 23.69 -25.28
N SER A 31 12.40 23.34 -24.66
CA SER A 31 12.90 21.96 -24.66
C SER A 31 12.55 21.31 -23.33
N PHE A 32 11.80 20.21 -23.39
CA PHE A 32 11.41 19.41 -22.21
C PHE A 32 12.40 18.28 -21.93
N SER A 33 13.38 18.06 -22.83
CA SER A 33 14.40 17.02 -22.69
C SER A 33 15.80 17.60 -22.75
N ARG A 34 16.75 16.95 -22.09
CA ARG A 34 18.18 17.18 -22.27
C ARG A 34 18.78 16.05 -23.10
N LYS A 35 19.94 16.26 -23.71
CA LYS A 35 20.63 15.27 -24.56
C LYS A 35 20.75 13.88 -23.96
N TRP A 36 20.88 13.77 -22.63
CA TRP A 36 20.96 12.49 -21.92
C TRP A 36 19.59 11.82 -21.66
N SER A 37 18.49 12.60 -21.65
CA SER A 37 17.14 12.09 -21.40
C SER A 37 16.30 11.96 -22.67
N GLU A 38 16.73 12.58 -23.80
CA GLU A 38 15.97 12.66 -25.04
C GLU A 38 15.70 11.29 -25.67
N ASN A 39 16.64 10.35 -25.51
CA ASN A 39 16.54 8.98 -26.05
C ASN A 39 16.54 7.91 -24.97
N LEU A 40 16.17 8.25 -23.72
CA LEU A 40 16.11 7.26 -22.65
C LEU A 40 15.05 6.20 -23.04
N MET A 41 15.50 5.02 -23.45
CA MET A 41 14.69 3.91 -23.96
C MET A 41 13.95 4.15 -25.30
N GLY A 42 14.23 5.22 -26.04
CA GLY A 42 13.59 5.46 -27.35
C GLY A 42 13.84 4.38 -28.39
N ASN A 43 14.97 3.68 -28.29
CA ASN A 43 15.36 2.57 -29.17
C ASN A 43 15.21 1.18 -28.51
N ALA A 44 14.50 1.08 -27.38
CA ALA A 44 14.29 -0.20 -26.74
C ALA A 44 13.25 -1.03 -27.51
N HIS A 45 13.65 -2.18 -28.02
CA HIS A 45 12.79 -3.15 -28.68
C HIS A 45 12.74 -4.46 -27.88
N PHE A 46 11.91 -4.46 -26.82
CA PHE A 46 11.71 -5.66 -26.01
C PHE A 46 10.57 -6.52 -26.59
N ASP A 47 10.80 -7.82 -26.68
CA ASP A 47 9.73 -8.77 -27.01
C ASP A 47 9.02 -9.25 -25.73
N PHE A 48 8.05 -8.45 -25.27
CA PHE A 48 7.27 -8.73 -24.07
C PHE A 48 6.39 -9.97 -24.24
N LEU A 49 5.78 -10.13 -25.40
CA LEU A 49 4.85 -11.23 -25.67
C LEU A 49 5.56 -12.55 -25.96
N GLY A 50 6.80 -12.53 -26.48
CA GLY A 50 7.59 -13.74 -26.66
C GLY A 50 7.97 -14.40 -25.35
N LYS A 51 8.12 -13.61 -24.30
CA LYS A 51 8.43 -14.07 -22.93
C LYS A 51 7.19 -14.26 -22.05
N SER A 52 5.97 -14.17 -22.59
CA SER A 52 4.71 -14.27 -21.83
C SER A 52 4.58 -15.57 -21.02
N LYS A 53 5.08 -16.71 -21.53
CA LYS A 53 5.10 -17.98 -20.76
C LYS A 53 5.93 -17.86 -19.49
N ILE A 54 7.09 -17.19 -19.56
CA ILE A 54 7.94 -16.95 -18.38
C ILE A 54 7.22 -16.02 -17.42
N SER A 55 6.58 -14.96 -17.92
CA SER A 55 5.76 -14.04 -17.10
C SER A 55 4.67 -14.78 -16.33
N TYR A 56 3.93 -15.69 -16.98
CA TYR A 56 2.90 -16.49 -16.30
C TYR A 56 3.48 -17.41 -15.23
N ILE A 57 4.63 -18.05 -15.50
CA ILE A 57 5.30 -18.91 -14.51
C ILE A 57 5.73 -18.06 -13.29
N VAL A 58 6.38 -16.92 -13.52
CA VAL A 58 6.80 -16.01 -12.45
C VAL A 58 5.58 -15.51 -11.66
N MET A 59 4.51 -15.11 -12.32
CA MET A 59 3.26 -14.69 -11.68
C MET A 59 2.69 -15.79 -10.77
N ILE A 60 2.60 -17.01 -11.27
CA ILE A 60 2.06 -18.16 -10.50
C ILE A 60 2.96 -18.46 -9.30
N VAL A 61 4.29 -18.45 -9.49
CA VAL A 61 5.24 -18.70 -8.40
C VAL A 61 5.13 -17.62 -7.32
N VAL A 62 5.09 -16.35 -7.71
CA VAL A 62 4.95 -15.23 -6.76
C VAL A 62 3.63 -15.31 -6.00
N LEU A 63 2.52 -15.62 -6.69
CA LEU A 63 1.24 -15.83 -6.02
C LEU A 63 1.26 -17.04 -5.09
N ALA A 64 1.85 -18.15 -5.51
CA ALA A 64 1.96 -19.35 -4.67
C ALA A 64 2.78 -19.06 -3.41
N VAL A 65 3.91 -18.39 -3.52
CA VAL A 65 4.74 -17.96 -2.37
C VAL A 65 3.94 -17.03 -1.45
N SER A 66 3.21 -16.06 -2.02
CA SER A 66 2.36 -15.15 -1.25
C SER A 66 1.25 -15.88 -0.50
N CYS A 67 0.57 -16.82 -1.16
CA CYS A 67 -0.50 -17.62 -0.54
C CYS A 67 0.05 -18.55 0.55
N VAL A 68 1.18 -19.22 0.30
CA VAL A 68 1.84 -20.09 1.30
C VAL A 68 2.29 -19.26 2.50
N SER A 69 2.92 -18.10 2.28
CA SER A 69 3.31 -17.21 3.37
C SER A 69 2.11 -16.79 4.21
N PHE A 70 1.03 -16.37 3.57
CA PHE A 70 -0.20 -16.00 4.24
C PHE A 70 -0.80 -17.16 5.06
N ALA A 71 -0.81 -18.38 4.52
CA ALA A 71 -1.35 -19.54 5.21
C ALA A 71 -0.49 -20.02 6.40
N VAL A 72 0.86 -19.90 6.30
CA VAL A 72 1.79 -20.40 7.32
C VAL A 72 2.08 -19.34 8.38
N ARG A 73 2.32 -18.10 7.98
CA ARG A 73 2.74 -17.00 8.88
C ARG A 73 1.59 -16.07 9.28
N GLY A 74 0.48 -16.06 8.50
CA GLY A 74 -0.61 -15.12 8.69
C GLY A 74 -0.22 -13.68 8.32
N LEU A 75 -0.98 -12.72 8.84
CA LEU A 75 -0.74 -11.28 8.73
C LEU A 75 -0.61 -10.68 10.12
N ASN A 76 0.27 -9.70 10.25
CA ASN A 76 0.33 -8.87 11.43
C ASN A 76 -0.82 -7.84 11.38
N MET A 77 -1.97 -8.23 11.91
CA MET A 77 -3.18 -7.40 11.89
C MET A 77 -3.09 -6.29 12.94
N GLY A 78 -3.46 -5.08 12.57
CA GLY A 78 -3.56 -3.96 13.49
C GLY A 78 -4.75 -4.08 14.46
N ALA A 79 -4.73 -3.28 15.52
CA ALA A 79 -5.80 -3.24 16.52
C ALA A 79 -7.16 -2.92 15.91
N GLU A 80 -7.18 -2.18 14.80
CA GLU A 80 -8.41 -1.84 14.07
C GLU A 80 -9.15 -3.09 13.55
N PHE A 81 -8.42 -4.17 13.29
CA PHE A 81 -8.98 -5.42 12.74
C PHE A 81 -9.08 -6.55 13.77
N THR A 82 -8.22 -6.56 14.78
CA THR A 82 -8.27 -7.58 15.85
C THR A 82 -9.17 -7.20 17.01
N GLY A 83 -9.47 -5.89 17.14
CA GLY A 83 -10.02 -5.32 18.35
C GLY A 83 -8.95 -5.22 19.43
N GLY A 84 -9.22 -4.42 20.46
CA GLY A 84 -8.30 -4.25 21.57
C GLY A 84 -8.25 -2.82 22.08
N ARG A 85 -7.45 -2.64 23.13
CA ARG A 85 -7.07 -1.34 23.68
C ARG A 85 -5.66 -1.04 23.23
N ALA A 86 -5.46 0.02 22.47
CA ALA A 86 -4.16 0.46 21.97
C ALA A 86 -3.71 1.70 22.74
N TYR A 87 -2.57 1.60 23.37
CA TYR A 87 -1.95 2.70 24.11
C TYR A 87 -0.65 3.09 23.42
N VAL A 88 -0.40 4.38 23.25
CA VAL A 88 0.93 4.90 22.93
C VAL A 88 1.49 5.52 24.19
N ILE A 89 2.58 4.97 24.68
CA ILE A 89 3.23 5.39 25.94
C ILE A 89 4.60 5.95 25.61
N ARG A 90 4.91 7.14 26.15
CA ARG A 90 6.20 7.79 26.04
C ARG A 90 6.97 7.66 27.33
N PHE A 91 8.20 7.21 27.23
CA PHE A 91 9.17 7.14 28.31
C PHE A 91 10.09 8.37 28.27
N ASP A 92 10.80 8.62 29.37
CA ASP A 92 11.80 9.69 29.49
C ASP A 92 13.14 9.32 28.82
N ARG A 93 13.34 8.05 28.51
CA ARG A 93 14.54 7.47 27.88
C ARG A 93 14.17 6.43 26.84
N PRO A 94 15.07 6.09 25.92
CA PRO A 94 14.90 4.95 25.04
C PRO A 94 14.71 3.65 25.84
N VAL A 95 13.69 2.87 25.48
CA VAL A 95 13.36 1.59 26.13
C VAL A 95 13.21 0.52 25.04
N GLN A 96 13.62 -0.71 25.34
CA GLN A 96 13.46 -1.81 24.39
C GLN A 96 12.07 -2.45 24.51
N ALA A 97 11.44 -2.77 23.37
CA ALA A 97 10.11 -3.37 23.34
C ALA A 97 10.05 -4.70 24.11
N GLU A 98 11.13 -5.46 24.14
CA GLU A 98 11.22 -6.73 24.86
C GLU A 98 11.23 -6.52 26.38
N GLU A 99 11.89 -5.46 26.88
CA GLU A 99 11.88 -5.09 28.28
C GLU A 99 10.47 -4.70 28.75
N VAL A 100 9.77 -3.90 27.94
CA VAL A 100 8.37 -3.52 28.18
C VAL A 100 7.48 -4.77 28.18
N ARG A 101 7.67 -5.67 27.21
CA ARG A 101 6.91 -6.93 27.12
C ARG A 101 7.07 -7.80 28.35
N MET A 102 8.30 -8.01 28.82
CA MET A 102 8.57 -8.83 30.01
C MET A 102 7.90 -8.25 31.25
N LYS A 103 7.96 -6.93 31.44
CA LYS A 103 7.31 -6.25 32.57
C LYS A 103 5.79 -6.37 32.54
N LEU A 104 5.19 -6.21 31.36
CA LEU A 104 3.75 -6.40 31.18
C LEU A 104 3.35 -7.84 31.47
N GLN A 105 4.10 -8.82 30.96
CA GLN A 105 3.81 -10.23 31.18
C GLN A 105 3.87 -10.61 32.67
N ASP A 106 4.84 -10.09 33.40
CA ASP A 106 5.01 -10.33 34.82
C ASP A 106 3.81 -9.82 35.64
N VAL A 107 3.38 -8.57 35.37
CA VAL A 107 2.24 -7.96 36.07
C VAL A 107 0.91 -8.60 35.65
N PHE A 108 0.68 -8.79 34.33
CA PHE A 108 -0.56 -9.42 33.85
C PHE A 108 -0.73 -10.85 34.33
N SER A 109 0.35 -11.60 34.56
CA SER A 109 0.29 -12.96 35.11
C SER A 109 -0.26 -13.04 36.53
N GLY A 110 -0.22 -11.93 37.27
CA GLY A 110 -0.78 -11.81 38.64
C GLY A 110 -2.30 -11.58 38.68
N TYR A 111 -2.94 -11.31 37.56
CA TYR A 111 -4.39 -11.13 37.45
C TYR A 111 -5.04 -12.38 36.88
N GLU A 112 -5.97 -13.01 37.61
CA GLU A 112 -6.62 -14.28 37.22
C GLU A 112 -7.28 -14.21 35.82
N ASP A 113 -7.92 -13.07 35.50
CA ASP A 113 -8.59 -12.83 34.21
C ASP A 113 -7.63 -12.41 33.09
N ALA A 114 -6.38 -12.10 33.40
CA ALA A 114 -5.40 -11.53 32.45
C ALA A 114 -4.25 -12.51 32.12
N ALA A 115 -4.13 -13.62 32.81
CA ALA A 115 -3.01 -14.58 32.66
C ALA A 115 -2.83 -15.13 31.24
N ASN A 116 -3.92 -15.18 30.44
CA ASN A 116 -3.92 -15.67 29.04
C ASN A 116 -4.15 -14.56 28.02
N VAL A 117 -4.09 -13.29 28.42
CA VAL A 117 -4.34 -12.17 27.51
C VAL A 117 -3.12 -11.91 26.63
N SER A 118 -3.33 -11.90 25.34
CA SER A 118 -2.29 -11.51 24.41
C SER A 118 -2.11 -10.01 24.43
N PHE A 119 -0.87 -9.57 24.45
CA PHE A 119 -0.52 -8.17 24.25
C PHE A 119 0.63 -8.07 23.25
N GLU A 120 0.60 -7.02 22.49
CA GLU A 120 1.59 -6.70 21.50
C GLU A 120 2.32 -5.41 21.90
N VAL A 121 3.64 -5.45 21.90
CA VAL A 121 4.48 -4.28 22.21
C VAL A 121 5.36 -4.01 21.00
N LYS A 122 5.28 -2.79 20.48
CA LYS A 122 6.07 -2.32 19.34
C LYS A 122 6.58 -0.92 19.59
N GLN A 123 7.78 -0.64 19.11
CA GLN A 123 8.27 0.74 19.05
C GLN A 123 7.37 1.57 18.13
N TYR A 124 7.08 2.80 18.50
CA TYR A 124 6.17 3.68 17.79
C TYR A 124 6.73 5.10 17.69
N GLY A 125 7.17 5.48 16.51
CA GLY A 125 7.74 6.81 16.26
C GLY A 125 9.16 6.95 16.78
N ASN A 126 9.33 7.54 17.96
CA ASN A 126 10.64 7.75 18.58
C ASN A 126 11.10 6.53 19.40
N GLU A 127 12.40 6.41 19.66
CA GLU A 127 12.99 5.32 20.45
C GLU A 127 12.47 5.23 21.90
N ASN A 128 11.88 6.31 22.41
CA ASN A 128 11.28 6.39 23.72
C ASN A 128 9.75 6.24 23.71
N GLN A 129 9.15 5.79 22.60
CA GLN A 129 7.71 5.59 22.51
C GLN A 129 7.39 4.15 22.16
N MET A 130 6.44 3.55 22.90
CA MET A 130 5.96 2.20 22.66
C MET A 130 4.46 2.21 22.41
N ARG A 131 4.02 1.47 21.39
CA ARG A 131 2.63 1.13 21.19
C ARG A 131 2.37 -0.23 21.83
N ILE A 132 1.44 -0.26 22.74
CA ILE A 132 1.00 -1.46 23.47
C ILE A 132 -0.46 -1.72 23.08
N VAL A 133 -0.74 -2.91 22.54
CA VAL A 133 -2.09 -3.35 22.23
C VAL A 133 -2.41 -4.54 23.10
N THR A 134 -3.54 -4.49 23.83
CA THR A 134 -4.02 -5.58 24.68
C THR A 134 -5.48 -5.87 24.40
N GLN A 135 -5.86 -7.14 24.49
CA GLN A 135 -7.25 -7.59 24.42
C GLN A 135 -7.92 -7.71 25.79
N TYR A 136 -7.22 -7.29 26.85
CA TYR A 136 -7.77 -7.33 28.20
C TYR A 136 -8.96 -6.36 28.35
N LYS A 137 -10.12 -6.91 28.74
CA LYS A 137 -11.38 -6.15 28.90
C LYS A 137 -11.71 -5.22 27.72
N TYR A 138 -11.38 -5.63 26.48
CA TYR A 138 -11.61 -4.78 25.29
C TYR A 138 -13.07 -4.71 24.87
N ASP A 139 -13.91 -5.64 25.33
CA ASP A 139 -15.35 -5.69 25.17
C ASP A 139 -16.10 -4.87 26.24
N ASP A 140 -15.47 -4.63 27.40
CA ASP A 140 -16.04 -3.80 28.46
C ASP A 140 -15.78 -2.31 28.22
N THR A 141 -16.86 -1.53 28.07
CA THR A 141 -16.79 -0.09 27.78
C THR A 141 -16.85 0.81 29.01
N SER A 142 -16.91 0.24 30.21
CA SER A 142 -16.97 1.00 31.45
C SER A 142 -15.70 1.82 31.72
N ASP A 143 -15.85 2.94 32.40
CA ASP A 143 -14.72 3.75 32.86
C ASP A 143 -13.89 3.01 33.91
N GLU A 144 -14.53 2.10 34.66
CA GLU A 144 -13.90 1.25 35.65
C GLU A 144 -12.91 0.29 35.00
N ALA A 145 -13.31 -0.41 33.94
CA ALA A 145 -12.42 -1.29 33.16
C ALA A 145 -11.26 -0.51 32.53
N THR A 146 -11.52 0.71 32.06
CA THR A 146 -10.45 1.57 31.52
C THR A 146 -9.45 1.97 32.58
N SER A 147 -9.93 2.40 33.76
CA SER A 147 -9.07 2.78 34.89
C SER A 147 -8.26 1.60 35.42
N GLU A 148 -8.82 0.40 35.39
CA GLU A 148 -8.12 -0.83 35.79
C GLU A 148 -6.98 -1.17 34.82
N VAL A 149 -7.23 -1.12 33.52
CA VAL A 149 -6.18 -1.34 32.51
C VAL A 149 -5.07 -0.30 32.61
N ASP A 150 -5.43 0.98 32.76
CA ASP A 150 -4.46 2.07 32.94
C ASP A 150 -3.60 1.83 34.18
N ARG A 151 -4.18 1.27 35.26
CA ARG A 151 -3.47 0.95 36.48
C ARG A 151 -2.52 -0.21 36.33
N ILE A 152 -2.95 -1.28 35.65
CA ILE A 152 -2.08 -2.43 35.32
C ILE A 152 -0.89 -1.98 34.47
N LEU A 153 -1.13 -1.13 33.47
CA LEU A 153 -0.06 -0.56 32.64
C LEU A 153 0.89 0.31 33.48
N TYR A 154 0.36 1.12 34.37
CA TYR A 154 1.19 1.92 35.29
C TYR A 154 2.03 1.03 36.21
N ASP A 155 1.42 0.02 36.84
CA ASP A 155 2.11 -0.89 37.77
C ASP A 155 3.23 -1.68 37.06
N ALA A 156 3.06 -2.01 35.79
CA ALA A 156 4.08 -2.68 35.00
C ALA A 156 5.22 -1.74 34.55
N LEU A 157 4.89 -0.50 34.21
CA LEU A 157 5.80 0.37 33.46
C LEU A 157 6.42 1.53 34.27
N HIS A 158 5.87 1.89 35.43
CA HIS A 158 6.40 3.01 36.23
C HIS A 158 7.87 2.84 36.59
N GLY A 159 8.34 1.61 36.81
CA GLY A 159 9.75 1.31 37.08
C GLY A 159 10.72 1.49 35.92
N LEU A 160 10.21 1.68 34.67
CA LEU A 160 11.03 1.92 33.50
C LEU A 160 11.41 3.40 33.31
N TYR A 161 10.77 4.30 34.05
CA TYR A 161 11.11 5.72 34.07
C TYR A 161 12.32 5.99 34.94
N GLY A 162 13.18 6.93 34.56
CA GLY A 162 14.34 7.37 35.31
C GLY A 162 14.00 8.24 36.54
N TYR A 163 12.71 8.57 36.72
CA TYR A 163 12.18 9.32 37.83
C TYR A 163 10.83 8.76 38.30
N PRO A 164 10.40 8.96 39.54
CA PRO A 164 9.10 8.50 39.99
C PRO A 164 7.98 9.27 39.29
N ILE A 165 7.22 8.59 38.44
CA ILE A 165 6.01 9.13 37.79
C ILE A 165 4.80 8.75 38.64
N THR A 166 3.87 9.68 38.85
CA THR A 166 2.60 9.40 39.55
C THR A 166 1.58 8.82 38.59
N PHE A 167 0.61 8.04 39.07
CA PHE A 167 -0.46 7.47 38.24
C PHE A 167 -1.25 8.54 37.47
N GLU A 168 -1.52 9.70 38.14
CA GLU A 168 -2.22 10.81 37.49
C GLU A 168 -1.43 11.40 36.32
N ASN A 169 -0.11 11.58 36.49
CA ASN A 169 0.76 12.06 35.42
C ASN A 169 0.93 11.04 34.31
N PHE A 170 0.98 9.75 34.63
CA PHE A 170 1.07 8.67 33.66
C PHE A 170 -0.19 8.59 32.79
N ARG A 171 -1.37 8.78 33.36
CA ARG A 171 -2.67 8.74 32.67
C ARG A 171 -3.01 10.02 31.92
N ASN A 172 -2.38 11.14 32.26
CA ASN A 172 -2.76 12.44 31.70
C ASN A 172 -2.28 12.63 30.27
N THR A 173 -3.16 12.34 29.31
CA THR A 173 -2.91 12.49 27.88
C THR A 173 -2.74 13.94 27.41
N GLN A 174 -3.04 14.93 28.26
CA GLN A 174 -2.86 16.35 27.93
C GLN A 174 -1.46 16.87 28.23
N ASN A 175 -0.69 16.15 29.05
CA ASN A 175 0.72 16.47 29.29
C ASN A 175 1.56 15.79 28.21
N ASP A 176 1.96 16.54 27.21
CA ASP A 176 2.81 16.10 26.09
C ASP A 176 4.24 15.63 26.47
N ILE A 177 4.49 15.32 27.76
CA ILE A 177 5.85 15.06 28.24
C ILE A 177 6.12 13.56 28.31
N ASN A 178 5.49 12.82 29.22
CA ASN A 178 5.71 11.38 29.44
C ASN A 178 4.43 10.71 29.98
N GLY A 179 4.26 9.41 29.72
CA GLY A 179 3.07 8.65 30.08
C GLY A 179 2.23 8.28 28.87
N ILE A 180 0.94 8.09 29.05
CA ILE A 180 -0.01 7.74 27.97
C ILE A 180 -0.24 8.96 27.08
N LEU A 181 0.18 8.89 25.82
CA LEU A 181 -0.06 9.91 24.82
C LEU A 181 -1.43 9.73 24.15
N THR A 182 -1.76 8.49 23.78
CA THR A 182 -3.06 8.13 23.22
C THR A 182 -3.53 6.81 23.82
N ALA A 183 -4.84 6.73 24.01
CA ALA A 183 -5.52 5.53 24.46
C ALA A 183 -6.75 5.32 23.56
N ASP A 184 -6.60 4.42 22.58
CA ASP A 184 -7.66 4.08 21.63
C ASP A 184 -8.26 2.74 22.00
N LYS A 185 -9.59 2.65 21.94
CA LYS A 185 -10.32 1.42 22.21
C LYS A 185 -11.16 1.03 21.02
N ILE A 186 -10.96 -0.19 20.55
CA ILE A 186 -11.71 -0.75 19.42
C ILE A 186 -12.42 -2.02 19.89
N GLY A 187 -13.73 -1.91 20.06
CA GLY A 187 -14.55 -3.05 20.44
C GLY A 187 -14.64 -4.10 19.33
N PRO A 188 -15.03 -5.36 19.68
CA PRO A 188 -15.09 -6.48 18.72
C PRO A 188 -16.01 -6.23 17.53
N SER A 189 -17.14 -5.56 17.76
CA SER A 189 -18.10 -5.22 16.71
C SER A 189 -17.48 -4.28 15.69
N ILE A 190 -16.81 -3.21 16.16
CA ILE A 190 -16.14 -2.22 15.30
C ILE A 190 -15.03 -2.89 14.50
N ALA A 191 -14.19 -3.71 15.13
CA ALA A 191 -13.11 -4.41 14.46
C ALA A 191 -13.64 -5.35 13.36
N LYS A 192 -14.74 -6.07 13.63
CA LYS A 192 -15.39 -6.91 12.63
C LYS A 192 -15.95 -6.09 11.47
N ASP A 193 -16.61 -4.98 11.75
CA ASP A 193 -17.15 -4.10 10.71
C ASP A 193 -16.03 -3.48 9.86
N MET A 194 -14.91 -3.07 10.48
CA MET A 194 -13.74 -2.57 9.78
C MET A 194 -13.10 -3.63 8.88
N THR A 195 -13.00 -4.87 9.35
CA THR A 195 -12.45 -5.99 8.57
C THR A 195 -13.31 -6.28 7.34
N TRP A 196 -14.63 -6.40 7.51
CA TRP A 196 -15.53 -6.60 6.38
C TRP A 196 -15.56 -5.41 5.44
N GLY A 197 -15.56 -4.19 6.00
CA GLY A 197 -15.45 -2.95 5.22
C GLY A 197 -14.20 -2.90 4.36
N ALA A 198 -13.05 -3.32 4.89
CA ALA A 198 -11.80 -3.40 4.15
C ALA A 198 -11.86 -4.39 2.99
N ILE A 199 -12.37 -5.61 3.23
CA ILE A 199 -12.53 -6.64 2.19
C ILE A 199 -13.46 -6.14 1.08
N TRP A 200 -14.64 -5.64 1.46
CA TRP A 200 -15.62 -5.15 0.49
C TRP A 200 -15.11 -3.94 -0.29
N SER A 201 -14.37 -3.02 0.32
CA SER A 201 -13.83 -1.85 -0.38
C SER A 201 -12.85 -2.24 -1.49
N VAL A 202 -11.99 -3.24 -1.25
CA VAL A 202 -11.06 -3.75 -2.27
C VAL A 202 -11.84 -4.48 -3.39
N LEU A 203 -12.80 -5.34 -3.05
CA LEU A 203 -13.61 -6.06 -4.04
C LEU A 203 -14.44 -5.10 -4.91
N PHE A 204 -15.15 -4.15 -4.29
CA PHE A 204 -15.91 -3.15 -5.03
C PHE A 204 -15.02 -2.29 -5.92
N SER A 205 -13.83 -1.92 -5.46
CA SER A 205 -12.86 -1.17 -6.27
C SER A 205 -12.47 -1.96 -7.52
N LEU A 206 -12.15 -3.25 -7.40
CA LEU A 206 -11.82 -4.10 -8.54
C LEU A 206 -12.99 -4.26 -9.52
N ILE A 207 -14.21 -4.46 -9.01
CA ILE A 207 -15.41 -4.58 -9.83
C ILE A 207 -15.71 -3.26 -10.56
N ALA A 208 -15.69 -2.13 -9.84
CA ALA A 208 -15.96 -0.82 -10.41
C ALA A 208 -14.96 -0.46 -11.52
N ILE A 209 -13.67 -0.73 -11.30
CA ILE A 209 -12.64 -0.51 -12.29
C ILE A 209 -12.81 -1.46 -13.48
N GLY A 210 -13.11 -2.74 -13.25
CA GLY A 210 -13.39 -3.71 -14.31
C GLY A 210 -14.56 -3.27 -15.21
N LEU A 211 -15.63 -2.80 -14.60
CA LEU A 211 -16.79 -2.23 -15.33
C LEU A 211 -16.39 -0.97 -16.10
N TYR A 212 -15.67 -0.04 -15.45
CA TYR A 212 -15.19 1.17 -16.13
C TYR A 212 -14.35 0.84 -17.38
N ILE A 213 -13.39 -0.09 -17.27
CA ILE A 213 -12.56 -0.50 -18.39
C ILE A 213 -13.38 -1.19 -19.48
N SER A 214 -14.34 -2.03 -19.11
CA SER A 214 -15.25 -2.69 -20.07
C SER A 214 -16.04 -1.66 -20.88
N LEU A 215 -16.60 -0.64 -20.23
CA LEU A 215 -17.33 0.44 -20.87
C LEU A 215 -16.42 1.34 -21.72
N ARG A 216 -15.24 1.68 -21.21
CA ARG A 216 -14.28 2.60 -21.84
C ARG A 216 -13.68 2.01 -23.13
N PHE A 217 -13.36 0.72 -23.13
CA PHE A 217 -12.71 0.04 -24.26
C PHE A 217 -13.68 -0.76 -25.14
N LYS A 218 -14.93 -0.94 -24.69
CA LYS A 218 -15.97 -1.70 -25.40
C LYS A 218 -15.56 -3.14 -25.75
N LYS A 219 -14.57 -3.68 -25.06
CA LYS A 219 -14.03 -5.04 -25.23
C LYS A 219 -13.69 -5.61 -23.85
N TRP A 220 -14.30 -6.73 -23.51
CA TRP A 220 -14.15 -7.39 -22.21
C TRP A 220 -12.73 -7.91 -21.94
N GLN A 221 -11.95 -8.19 -22.99
CA GLN A 221 -10.58 -8.68 -22.91
C GLN A 221 -9.67 -7.69 -22.16
N TYR A 222 -9.84 -6.40 -22.40
CA TYR A 222 -9.10 -5.35 -21.68
C TYR A 222 -9.50 -5.30 -20.21
N ALA A 223 -10.82 -5.40 -19.93
CA ALA A 223 -11.32 -5.41 -18.56
C ALA A 223 -10.76 -6.60 -17.77
N THR A 224 -10.82 -7.80 -18.36
CA THR A 224 -10.28 -9.02 -17.72
C THR A 224 -8.77 -8.91 -17.47
N GLY A 225 -7.99 -8.46 -18.48
CA GLY A 225 -6.56 -8.27 -18.32
C GLY A 225 -6.21 -7.27 -17.19
N ALA A 226 -6.88 -6.10 -17.19
CA ALA A 226 -6.68 -5.08 -16.16
C ALA A 226 -7.05 -5.59 -14.77
N THR A 227 -8.27 -6.11 -14.58
CA THR A 227 -8.76 -6.55 -13.27
C THR A 227 -7.90 -7.68 -12.71
N THR A 228 -7.45 -8.63 -13.54
CA THR A 228 -6.54 -9.69 -13.11
C THR A 228 -5.19 -9.13 -12.66
N ALA A 229 -4.63 -8.16 -13.37
CA ALA A 229 -3.36 -7.54 -12.97
C ALA A 229 -3.49 -6.72 -11.68
N LEU A 230 -4.61 -6.03 -11.47
CA LEU A 230 -4.87 -5.28 -10.24
C LEU A 230 -5.05 -6.21 -9.04
N ALA A 231 -5.79 -7.29 -9.20
CA ALA A 231 -5.95 -8.32 -8.16
C ALA A 231 -4.60 -8.98 -7.83
N PHE A 232 -3.80 -9.32 -8.85
CA PHE A 232 -2.45 -9.83 -8.68
C PHE A 232 -1.58 -8.86 -7.88
N ASN A 233 -1.59 -7.57 -8.23
CA ASN A 233 -0.81 -6.54 -7.53
C ASN A 233 -1.19 -6.46 -6.05
N ALA A 234 -2.48 -6.40 -5.73
CA ALA A 234 -2.97 -6.38 -4.35
C ALA A 234 -2.52 -7.63 -3.56
N LEU A 235 -2.68 -8.83 -4.16
CA LEU A 235 -2.29 -10.09 -3.51
C LEU A 235 -0.78 -10.21 -3.28
N VAL A 236 0.03 -9.71 -4.20
CA VAL A 236 1.50 -9.70 -4.04
C VAL A 236 1.91 -8.77 -2.90
N VAL A 237 1.32 -7.57 -2.81
CA VAL A 237 1.63 -6.62 -1.72
C VAL A 237 1.25 -7.23 -0.37
N ILE A 238 0.07 -7.85 -0.25
CA ILE A 238 -0.35 -8.56 0.96
C ILE A 238 0.60 -9.72 1.28
N GLY A 239 1.00 -10.50 0.27
CA GLY A 239 1.93 -11.62 0.43
C GLY A 239 3.32 -11.20 0.91
N VAL A 240 3.85 -10.09 0.39
CA VAL A 240 5.14 -9.54 0.83
C VAL A 240 5.06 -9.03 2.27
N PHE A 241 3.94 -8.42 2.68
CA PHE A 241 3.72 -8.05 4.08
C PHE A 241 3.75 -9.27 5.00
N SER A 242 3.07 -10.35 4.63
CA SER A 242 3.13 -11.62 5.35
C SER A 242 4.55 -12.21 5.40
N LEU A 243 5.28 -12.17 4.27
CA LEU A 243 6.60 -12.78 4.16
C LEU A 243 7.66 -12.01 4.95
N CYS A 244 7.64 -10.67 4.84
CA CYS A 244 8.68 -9.80 5.39
C CYS A 244 8.41 -9.35 6.83
N TYR A 245 7.26 -9.69 7.40
CA TYR A 245 6.93 -9.38 8.78
C TYR A 245 7.99 -9.94 9.74
N GLY A 246 8.52 -9.05 10.60
CA GLY A 246 9.57 -9.37 11.56
C GLY A 246 11.00 -9.43 10.99
N TRP A 247 11.20 -9.25 9.67
CA TRP A 247 12.52 -9.24 9.06
C TRP A 247 13.03 -7.82 8.76
N LEU A 248 12.12 -6.89 8.52
CA LEU A 248 12.47 -5.50 8.25
C LEU A 248 12.60 -4.70 9.55
N PRO A 249 13.47 -3.66 9.57
CA PRO A 249 13.70 -2.84 10.74
C PRO A 249 12.55 -1.86 11.05
N PHE A 250 11.40 -2.03 10.45
CA PHE A 250 10.19 -1.26 10.67
C PHE A 250 8.95 -2.16 10.65
N ASN A 251 7.88 -1.66 11.24
CA ASN A 251 6.67 -2.45 11.43
C ASN A 251 5.86 -2.60 10.13
N LEU A 252 5.56 -3.85 9.75
CA LEU A 252 4.66 -4.21 8.66
C LEU A 252 3.31 -4.64 9.23
N GLU A 253 2.52 -3.67 9.66
CA GLU A 253 1.19 -3.89 10.22
C GLU A 253 0.12 -3.67 9.16
N VAL A 254 -0.80 -4.62 9.06
CA VAL A 254 -2.01 -4.48 8.25
C VAL A 254 -3.04 -3.72 9.07
N ASN A 255 -3.10 -2.42 8.86
CA ASN A 255 -3.99 -1.47 9.51
C ASN A 255 -4.83 -0.72 8.48
N GLN A 256 -5.64 0.25 8.90
CA GLN A 256 -6.48 1.03 7.99
C GLN A 256 -5.64 1.78 6.93
N ALA A 257 -4.45 2.27 7.30
CA ALA A 257 -3.54 2.93 6.35
C ALA A 257 -3.05 1.96 5.26
N PHE A 258 -2.76 0.70 5.62
CA PHE A 258 -2.40 -0.34 4.65
C PHE A 258 -3.53 -0.59 3.63
N ILE A 259 -4.80 -0.65 4.07
CA ILE A 259 -5.93 -0.79 3.14
C ILE A 259 -6.03 0.41 2.21
N ALA A 260 -5.83 1.63 2.75
CA ALA A 260 -5.76 2.84 1.93
C ALA A 260 -4.60 2.78 0.90
N ALA A 261 -3.45 2.20 1.27
CA ALA A 261 -2.35 1.95 0.34
C ALA A 261 -2.77 1.01 -0.78
N ILE A 262 -3.40 -0.13 -0.47
CA ILE A 262 -3.90 -1.09 -1.49
C ILE A 262 -4.84 -0.41 -2.47
N LEU A 263 -5.82 0.35 -1.99
CA LEU A 263 -6.76 1.08 -2.85
C LEU A 263 -6.05 2.15 -3.72
N THR A 264 -5.07 2.84 -3.14
CA THR A 264 -4.24 3.81 -3.87
C THR A 264 -3.41 3.15 -4.96
N ILE A 265 -2.79 2.01 -4.68
CA ILE A 265 -2.01 1.21 -5.65
C ILE A 265 -2.89 0.74 -6.80
N ILE A 266 -4.10 0.25 -6.50
CA ILE A 266 -5.08 -0.14 -7.52
C ILE A 266 -5.38 1.06 -8.44
N GLY A 267 -5.67 2.23 -7.86
CA GLY A 267 -5.93 3.46 -8.62
C GLY A 267 -4.72 3.97 -9.41
N TYR A 268 -3.52 3.83 -8.87
CA TYR A 268 -2.28 4.21 -9.56
C TYR A 268 -1.98 3.27 -10.74
N THR A 269 -2.03 1.97 -10.52
CA THR A 269 -1.72 0.96 -11.55
C THR A 269 -2.66 1.03 -12.75
N ILE A 270 -3.95 1.31 -12.52
CA ILE A 270 -4.91 1.39 -13.62
C ILE A 270 -4.60 2.53 -14.58
N ASN A 271 -4.03 3.64 -14.09
CA ASN A 271 -3.64 4.76 -14.94
C ASN A 271 -2.64 4.33 -16.01
N ASP A 272 -1.60 3.59 -15.65
CA ASP A 272 -0.61 3.08 -16.59
C ASP A 272 -1.22 2.01 -17.53
N THR A 273 -2.06 1.12 -16.99
CA THR A 273 -2.73 0.08 -17.78
C THR A 273 -3.64 0.67 -18.85
N VAL A 274 -4.40 1.72 -18.53
CA VAL A 274 -5.28 2.42 -19.49
C VAL A 274 -4.48 3.03 -20.64
N VAL A 275 -3.33 3.65 -20.35
CA VAL A 275 -2.48 4.26 -21.38
C VAL A 275 -1.90 3.21 -22.33
N VAL A 276 -1.44 2.09 -21.78
CA VAL A 276 -0.95 0.97 -22.61
C VAL A 276 -2.08 0.43 -23.48
N PHE A 277 -3.28 0.24 -22.92
CA PHE A 277 -4.43 -0.27 -23.68
C PHE A 277 -4.96 0.71 -24.73
N ASP A 278 -4.96 2.02 -24.46
CA ASP A 278 -5.29 3.04 -25.45
C ASP A 278 -4.28 3.01 -26.61
N ARG A 279 -2.99 2.83 -26.31
CA ARG A 279 -1.94 2.72 -27.32
C ARG A 279 -2.09 1.44 -28.16
N ILE A 280 -2.41 0.32 -27.53
CA ILE A 280 -2.71 -0.94 -28.25
C ILE A 280 -3.90 -0.74 -29.19
N ARG A 281 -4.98 -0.13 -28.72
CA ARG A 281 -6.15 0.17 -29.53
C ARG A 281 -5.82 1.07 -30.72
N GLU A 282 -5.01 2.09 -30.52
CA GLU A 282 -4.54 3.00 -31.56
C GLU A 282 -3.74 2.24 -32.63
N TYR A 283 -2.79 1.39 -32.25
CA TYR A 283 -1.99 0.61 -33.21
C TYR A 283 -2.82 -0.38 -34.00
N LEU A 284 -3.85 -0.98 -33.37
CA LEU A 284 -4.77 -1.88 -34.09
C LEU A 284 -5.61 -1.15 -35.16
N VAL A 285 -5.89 0.15 -34.95
CA VAL A 285 -6.60 0.98 -35.92
C VAL A 285 -5.65 1.49 -37.01
N LEU A 286 -4.47 1.97 -36.64
CA LEU A 286 -3.49 2.54 -37.59
C LEU A 286 -2.84 1.48 -38.46
N TYR A 287 -2.64 0.28 -37.96
CA TYR A 287 -1.95 -0.81 -38.66
C TYR A 287 -2.79 -2.10 -38.74
N PRO A 288 -3.96 -2.08 -39.42
CA PRO A 288 -4.89 -3.20 -39.41
C PRO A 288 -4.37 -4.45 -40.13
N LYS A 289 -3.36 -4.30 -41.00
CA LYS A 289 -2.74 -5.41 -41.76
C LYS A 289 -1.58 -6.09 -41.02
N ARG A 290 -1.07 -5.47 -39.91
CA ARG A 290 -0.01 -6.07 -39.12
C ARG A 290 -0.54 -7.19 -38.23
N ASP A 291 0.34 -8.15 -37.92
CA ASP A 291 0.00 -9.17 -36.93
C ASP A 291 -0.36 -8.57 -35.57
N LEU A 292 -1.34 -9.18 -34.92
CA LEU A 292 -1.80 -8.74 -33.58
C LEU A 292 -0.64 -8.67 -32.57
N ARG A 293 0.25 -9.68 -32.60
CA ARG A 293 1.43 -9.72 -31.69
C ARG A 293 2.35 -8.54 -31.95
N GLU A 294 2.63 -8.22 -33.20
CA GLU A 294 3.50 -7.11 -33.56
C GLU A 294 2.91 -5.77 -33.11
N ASN A 295 1.61 -5.54 -33.38
CA ASN A 295 0.93 -4.32 -32.97
C ASN A 295 0.96 -4.13 -31.44
N VAL A 296 0.65 -5.19 -30.67
CA VAL A 296 0.64 -5.12 -29.20
C VAL A 296 2.06 -4.90 -28.65
N ASN A 297 3.07 -5.60 -29.20
CA ASN A 297 4.45 -5.44 -28.74
C ASN A 297 5.01 -4.05 -29.06
N ASN A 298 4.71 -3.51 -30.22
CA ASN A 298 5.12 -2.15 -30.61
C ASN A 298 4.42 -1.08 -29.76
N ALA A 299 3.15 -1.27 -29.42
CA ALA A 299 2.42 -0.38 -28.51
C ALA A 299 3.03 -0.37 -27.11
N LEU A 300 3.43 -1.53 -26.56
CA LEU A 300 4.13 -1.64 -25.28
C LEU A 300 5.46 -0.87 -25.30
N ASN A 301 6.29 -1.08 -26.33
CA ASN A 301 7.57 -0.39 -26.49
C ASN A 301 7.38 1.13 -26.60
N ALA A 302 6.34 1.58 -27.33
CA ALA A 302 6.04 3.01 -27.49
C ALA A 302 5.59 3.71 -26.18
N THR A 303 5.05 2.96 -25.22
CA THR A 303 4.63 3.49 -23.93
C THR A 303 5.66 3.30 -22.82
N LEU A 304 6.68 2.45 -23.06
CA LEU A 304 7.64 2.01 -22.04
C LEU A 304 8.36 3.17 -21.35
N SER A 305 8.89 4.12 -22.13
CA SER A 305 9.61 5.28 -21.59
C SER A 305 8.72 6.11 -20.65
N ARG A 306 7.46 6.35 -21.05
CA ARG A 306 6.50 7.07 -20.22
C ARG A 306 6.22 6.31 -18.92
N THR A 307 5.91 5.02 -19.01
CA THR A 307 5.58 4.18 -17.86
C THR A 307 6.75 4.14 -16.85
N ILE A 308 7.98 3.94 -17.32
CA ILE A 308 9.16 3.93 -16.46
C ILE A 308 9.40 5.30 -15.83
N ASN A 309 9.25 6.38 -16.58
CA ASN A 309 9.45 7.73 -16.03
C ASN A 309 8.41 8.04 -14.95
N THR A 310 7.13 7.75 -15.19
CA THR A 310 6.05 7.99 -14.24
C THR A 310 6.24 7.19 -12.97
N SER A 311 6.47 5.88 -13.10
CA SER A 311 6.67 4.99 -11.95
C SER A 311 7.99 5.26 -11.24
N GLY A 312 9.06 5.56 -12.00
CA GLY A 312 10.38 5.87 -11.46
C GLY A 312 10.39 7.14 -10.63
N THR A 313 9.77 8.22 -11.09
CA THR A 313 9.69 9.49 -10.33
C THR A 313 8.87 9.31 -9.05
N THR A 314 7.76 8.59 -9.12
CA THR A 314 6.95 8.26 -7.95
C THR A 314 7.72 7.39 -6.97
N LEU A 315 8.42 6.36 -7.47
CA LEU A 315 9.23 5.46 -6.63
C LEU A 315 10.36 6.21 -5.92
N VAL A 316 11.07 7.12 -6.61
CA VAL A 316 12.12 7.95 -5.99
C VAL A 316 11.55 8.78 -4.85
N THR A 317 10.39 9.41 -5.05
CA THR A 317 9.72 10.17 -4.00
C THR A 317 9.33 9.28 -2.81
N LEU A 318 8.74 8.12 -3.07
CA LEU A 318 8.35 7.17 -2.02
C LEU A 318 9.58 6.63 -1.27
N LEU A 319 10.68 6.33 -1.95
CA LEU A 319 11.93 5.91 -1.31
C LEU A 319 12.54 7.02 -0.45
N ALA A 320 12.50 8.28 -0.91
CA ALA A 320 12.94 9.40 -0.08
C ALA A 320 12.14 9.48 1.22
N ILE A 321 10.80 9.34 1.16
CA ILE A 321 9.96 9.34 2.35
C ILE A 321 10.21 8.07 3.20
N LEU A 322 10.46 6.91 2.59
CA LEU A 322 10.76 5.67 3.32
C LEU A 322 12.04 5.77 4.16
N PHE A 323 13.09 6.41 3.62
CA PHE A 323 14.39 6.52 4.31
C PHE A 323 14.43 7.70 5.30
N PHE A 324 13.84 8.84 4.94
CA PHE A 324 13.89 10.06 5.75
C PHE A 324 12.63 10.33 6.55
N GLY A 325 11.54 9.62 6.27
CA GLY A 325 10.26 9.77 6.99
C GLY A 325 10.25 9.09 8.35
N GLY A 326 9.27 9.48 9.17
CA GLY A 326 9.05 8.90 10.49
C GLY A 326 8.64 7.42 10.42
N GLU A 327 8.95 6.67 11.47
CA GLU A 327 8.71 5.22 11.55
C GLU A 327 7.24 4.83 11.37
N THR A 328 6.35 5.65 11.90
CA THR A 328 4.89 5.43 11.87
C THR A 328 4.35 5.24 10.44
N ILE A 329 4.92 5.95 9.46
CA ILE A 329 4.45 5.90 8.06
C ILE A 329 5.26 4.96 7.18
N ARG A 330 6.38 4.40 7.67
CA ARG A 330 7.27 3.55 6.85
C ARG A 330 6.57 2.34 6.26
N GLY A 331 5.75 1.63 7.03
CA GLY A 331 4.97 0.49 6.55
C GLY A 331 4.02 0.87 5.40
N PHE A 332 3.30 1.98 5.57
CA PHE A 332 2.41 2.53 4.53
C PHE A 332 3.17 2.90 3.25
N ILE A 333 4.28 3.63 3.38
CA ILE A 333 5.12 4.04 2.24
C ILE A 333 5.77 2.84 1.56
N PHE A 334 6.20 1.83 2.34
CA PHE A 334 6.73 0.59 1.78
C PHE A 334 5.67 -0.14 0.95
N ALA A 335 4.41 -0.24 1.42
CA ALA A 335 3.32 -0.80 0.65
C ALA A 335 3.14 -0.07 -0.69
N LEU A 336 3.11 1.27 -0.67
CA LEU A 336 2.98 2.10 -1.87
C LEU A 336 4.15 1.89 -2.83
N ALA A 337 5.39 1.92 -2.35
CA ALA A 337 6.59 1.73 -3.17
C ALA A 337 6.60 0.34 -3.85
N LEU A 338 6.32 -0.70 -3.07
CA LEU A 338 6.18 -2.06 -3.58
C LEU A 338 5.07 -2.15 -4.62
N GLY A 339 3.90 -1.56 -4.33
CA GLY A 339 2.76 -1.57 -5.23
C GLY A 339 3.00 -0.84 -6.54
N VAL A 340 3.75 0.26 -6.54
CA VAL A 340 4.16 0.96 -7.77
C VAL A 340 5.07 0.07 -8.63
N VAL A 341 6.06 -0.59 -8.02
CA VAL A 341 6.96 -1.51 -8.76
C VAL A 341 6.19 -2.69 -9.32
N VAL A 342 5.43 -3.40 -8.47
CA VAL A 342 4.64 -4.57 -8.90
C VAL A 342 3.57 -4.16 -9.91
N GLY A 343 2.90 -3.00 -9.72
CA GLY A 343 1.89 -2.46 -10.62
C GLY A 343 2.41 -2.18 -12.02
N THR A 344 3.59 -1.57 -12.11
CA THR A 344 4.27 -1.32 -13.39
C THR A 344 4.61 -2.63 -14.10
N LEU A 345 5.18 -3.59 -13.38
CA LEU A 345 5.50 -4.90 -13.93
C LEU A 345 4.24 -5.68 -14.32
N SER A 346 3.19 -5.62 -13.50
CA SER A 346 1.92 -6.32 -13.78
C SER A 346 1.20 -5.75 -15.00
N THR A 347 1.29 -4.46 -15.27
CA THR A 347 0.75 -3.85 -16.50
C THR A 347 1.41 -4.43 -17.75
N LEU A 348 2.73 -4.54 -17.75
CA LEU A 348 3.51 -5.01 -18.91
C LEU A 348 3.43 -6.53 -19.07
N PHE A 349 3.53 -7.27 -17.96
CA PHE A 349 3.74 -8.72 -17.97
C PHE A 349 2.52 -9.56 -17.55
N VAL A 350 1.45 -8.93 -17.05
CA VAL A 350 0.21 -9.62 -16.66
C VAL A 350 -0.98 -9.09 -17.46
N ALA A 351 -1.32 -7.80 -17.33
CA ALA A 351 -2.50 -7.22 -17.97
C ALA A 351 -2.47 -7.38 -19.49
N THR A 352 -1.37 -6.97 -20.10
CA THR A 352 -1.24 -6.97 -21.57
C THR A 352 -1.17 -8.38 -22.16
N PRO A 353 -0.37 -9.33 -21.65
CA PRO A 353 -0.38 -10.70 -22.17
C PRO A 353 -1.73 -11.41 -22.00
N ILE A 354 -2.46 -11.18 -20.92
CA ILE A 354 -3.81 -11.74 -20.73
C ILE A 354 -4.77 -11.16 -21.77
N ALA A 355 -4.81 -9.82 -21.91
CA ALA A 355 -5.66 -9.18 -22.91
C ALA A 355 -5.33 -9.66 -24.33
N TYR A 356 -4.05 -9.75 -24.68
CA TYR A 356 -3.59 -10.30 -25.96
C TYR A 356 -4.04 -11.75 -26.17
N GLY A 357 -3.86 -12.61 -25.18
CA GLY A 357 -4.24 -14.02 -25.25
C GLY A 357 -5.74 -14.20 -25.51
N LEU A 358 -6.58 -13.39 -24.85
CA LEU A 358 -8.03 -13.39 -25.05
C LEU A 358 -8.42 -12.85 -26.42
N MET A 359 -7.81 -11.76 -26.90
CA MET A 359 -8.03 -11.22 -28.24
C MET A 359 -7.65 -12.21 -29.33
N LYS A 360 -6.53 -12.93 -29.16
CA LYS A 360 -6.08 -13.96 -30.10
C LYS A 360 -7.06 -15.14 -30.19
N ARG A 361 -7.66 -15.56 -29.06
CA ARG A 361 -8.66 -16.64 -29.02
C ARG A 361 -9.94 -16.29 -29.77
N GLU A 362 -10.35 -15.04 -29.76
CA GLU A 362 -11.52 -14.56 -30.49
C GLU A 362 -11.25 -14.32 -31.98
N GLY A 363 -10.04 -14.58 -32.47
CA GLY A 363 -9.70 -14.40 -33.87
C GLY A 363 -9.51 -12.94 -34.30
N LEU A 364 -9.40 -12.01 -33.34
CA LEU A 364 -9.05 -10.62 -33.58
C LEU A 364 -7.59 -10.53 -34.04
N GLY A 365 -7.34 -10.69 -35.34
CA GLY A 365 -6.00 -10.73 -35.93
C GLY A 365 -5.87 -11.79 -37.03
N LYS A 366 -6.91 -12.57 -37.26
CA LYS A 366 -7.05 -13.40 -38.47
C LYS A 366 -7.85 -12.61 -39.51
N LYS A 367 -7.17 -11.82 -40.33
CA LYS A 367 -7.66 -11.36 -41.64
C LYS A 367 -6.61 -11.68 -42.68
#